data_3c853dc6448488b8a77b9c6ca9c00362
#
_entry.id   3c853dc6448488b8a77b9c6ca9c00362
#
_cell.length_a   1.000
_cell.length_b   1.000
_cell.length_c   1.000
_cell.angle_alpha   90.00
_cell.angle_beta   90.00
_cell.angle_gamma   90.00
#
_symmetry.space_group_name_H-M   'P 1'
#
loop_
_entity.id
_entity.type
_entity.pdbx_description
1 polymer ?
#
loop_
_entity_poly.entity_id
_entity_poly.type
_entity_poly.pdbx_seq_one_letter_code
_entity_poly.pdbx_strand_id
1 'polypeptide(L)'
;MSNSKLSWIRDEVAPENRSWEEFYRNRWQYDKIVRSTHGVNCTGSCTWQIHVKDGIVTWEMQGLDYPKLESGIPPYEPRGCQRGISFSWYLYSPLRVKYPYIRGILLDLWKEARAEYSDPADRKSVV
;
A
#
# COMPACT_ATOMS: atom_id res chain seq x y z
N MET A 1 -18.99 35.60 28.37
CA MET A 1 -17.55 35.72 27.99
C MET A 1 -17.46 35.41 26.50
N SER A 2 -17.16 36.41 25.73
CA SER A 2 -17.23 36.42 24.26
C SER A 2 -16.23 35.45 23.62
N ASN A 3 -16.71 34.62 22.71
CA ASN A 3 -15.96 33.69 21.90
C ASN A 3 -15.07 34.36 20.82
N SER A 4 -14.45 35.47 21.17
CA SER A 4 -13.72 36.35 20.23
C SER A 4 -12.34 35.85 19.81
N LYS A 5 -11.83 34.75 20.41
CA LYS A 5 -10.47 34.26 20.10
C LYS A 5 -10.38 33.31 18.88
N LEU A 6 -11.51 32.95 18.29
CA LEU A 6 -11.54 32.07 17.12
C LEU A 6 -12.25 32.71 15.92
N SER A 7 -12.61 33.97 15.97
CA SER A 7 -13.30 34.64 14.87
C SER A 7 -12.42 34.75 13.63
N TRP A 8 -11.13 35.06 13.81
CA TRP A 8 -10.18 35.18 12.70
C TRP A 8 -10.02 33.84 11.91
N ILE A 9 -10.10 32.70 12.61
CA ILE A 9 -10.07 31.40 11.91
C ILE A 9 -11.33 31.20 11.08
N ARG A 10 -12.47 31.74 11.52
CA ARG A 10 -13.73 31.62 10.78
C ARG A 10 -13.78 32.56 9.58
N ASP A 11 -13.16 33.71 9.69
CA ASP A 11 -13.22 34.76 8.67
C ASP A 11 -12.18 34.51 7.57
N GLU A 12 -11.02 33.93 7.90
CA GLU A 12 -9.99 33.57 6.91
C GLU A 12 -10.25 32.23 6.21
N VAL A 13 -10.99 31.33 6.85
CA VAL A 13 -11.43 30.07 6.26
C VAL A 13 -12.90 30.16 5.90
N ALA A 14 -13.20 30.98 4.90
CA ALA A 14 -14.55 31.09 4.39
C ALA A 14 -15.10 29.71 4.02
N PRO A 15 -16.37 29.40 4.39
CA PRO A 15 -16.96 28.10 4.11
C PRO A 15 -16.89 27.69 2.62
N GLU A 16 -16.96 28.66 1.74
CA GLU A 16 -16.87 28.48 0.29
C GLU A 16 -15.48 28.08 -0.22
N ASN A 17 -14.44 28.36 0.55
CA ASN A 17 -13.05 28.05 0.19
C ASN A 17 -12.49 26.77 0.84
N ARG A 18 -13.35 25.94 1.39
CA ARG A 18 -12.93 24.69 2.08
C ARG A 18 -12.90 23.48 1.13
N SER A 19 -12.93 23.68 -0.15
CA SER A 19 -12.85 22.58 -1.16
C SER A 19 -11.57 21.73 -1.02
N TRP A 20 -10.47 22.32 -0.54
CA TRP A 20 -9.24 21.57 -0.26
C TRP A 20 -9.39 20.53 0.86
N GLU A 21 -10.36 20.72 1.76
CA GLU A 21 -10.66 19.74 2.80
C GLU A 21 -11.40 18.52 2.26
N GLU A 22 -11.99 18.63 1.09
CA GLU A 22 -12.78 17.56 0.48
C GLU A 22 -11.94 16.29 0.31
N PHE A 23 -10.67 16.44 -0.04
CA PHE A 23 -9.73 15.34 -0.11
C PHE A 23 -9.64 14.57 1.24
N TYR A 24 -9.59 15.27 2.36
CA TYR A 24 -9.53 14.65 3.68
C TYR A 24 -10.87 14.08 4.12
N ARG A 25 -11.96 14.78 3.84
CA ARG A 25 -13.31 14.35 4.21
C ARG A 25 -13.74 13.11 3.44
N ASN A 26 -13.38 13.05 2.16
CA ASN A 26 -13.75 11.96 1.28
C ASN A 26 -12.78 10.78 1.33
N ARG A 27 -11.62 10.94 1.93
CA ARG A 27 -10.60 9.90 2.04
C ARG A 27 -11.13 8.61 2.70
N TRP A 28 -12.03 8.73 3.65
CA TRP A 28 -12.56 7.61 4.42
C TRP A 28 -13.81 6.96 3.77
N GLN A 29 -14.27 7.51 2.67
CA GLN A 29 -15.37 6.91 1.93
C GLN A 29 -14.90 5.65 1.22
N TYR A 30 -15.78 4.67 1.17
CA TYR A 30 -15.55 3.44 0.43
C TYR A 30 -16.88 2.89 -0.09
N ASP A 31 -16.83 2.16 -1.17
CA ASP A 31 -17.96 1.42 -1.73
C ASP A 31 -17.85 -0.07 -1.49
N LYS A 32 -16.65 -0.58 -1.17
CA LYS A 32 -16.45 -1.96 -0.76
C LYS A 32 -15.24 -2.15 0.15
N ILE A 33 -15.26 -3.23 0.91
CA ILE A 33 -14.13 -3.72 1.69
C ILE A 33 -13.71 -5.07 1.11
N VAL A 34 -12.42 -5.25 0.89
CA VAL A 34 -11.82 -6.49 0.40
C VAL A 34 -10.81 -6.98 1.42
N ARG A 35 -10.89 -8.25 1.78
CA ARG A 35 -9.87 -8.87 2.63
C ARG A 35 -8.63 -9.17 1.80
N SER A 36 -7.49 -8.78 2.30
CA SER A 36 -6.21 -9.02 1.66
C SER A 36 -5.08 -9.15 2.68
N THR A 37 -3.93 -9.56 2.20
CA THR A 37 -2.66 -9.52 2.93
C THR A 37 -1.60 -8.94 1.99
N HIS A 38 -0.52 -8.42 2.53
CA HIS A 38 0.65 -8.07 1.72
C HIS A 38 1.73 -9.14 1.89
N GLY A 39 2.29 -9.58 0.77
CA GLY A 39 3.23 -10.69 0.72
C GLY A 39 4.71 -10.29 0.69
N VAL A 40 5.07 -9.12 1.20
CA VAL A 40 6.42 -8.57 1.05
C VAL A 40 7.30 -8.99 2.23
N ASN A 41 8.09 -10.03 2.06
CA ASN A 41 9.17 -10.41 3.01
C ASN A 41 8.76 -10.30 4.49
N CYS A 42 7.51 -10.64 4.79
CA CYS A 42 6.92 -10.47 6.11
C CYS A 42 6.38 -11.80 6.63
N THR A 43 6.77 -12.16 7.83
CA THR A 43 6.27 -13.35 8.53
C THR A 43 5.03 -13.06 9.38
N GLY A 44 4.56 -11.81 9.43
CA GLY A 44 3.46 -11.38 10.29
C GLY A 44 2.10 -11.92 9.88
N SER A 45 1.93 -12.33 8.62
CA SER A 45 0.69 -12.91 8.08
C SER A 45 -0.57 -12.13 8.45
N CYS A 46 -0.47 -10.80 8.48
CA CYS A 46 -1.58 -9.94 8.85
C CYS A 46 -2.71 -10.01 7.84
N THR A 47 -3.94 -10.01 8.34
CA THR A 47 -5.13 -9.84 7.52
C THR A 47 -5.56 -8.37 7.56
N TRP A 48 -5.76 -7.79 6.37
CA TRP A 48 -6.16 -6.41 6.22
C TRP A 48 -7.54 -6.31 5.59
N GLN A 49 -8.33 -5.38 6.08
CA GLN A 49 -9.55 -4.92 5.45
C GLN A 49 -9.19 -3.72 4.58
N ILE A 50 -9.19 -3.93 3.29
CA ILE A 50 -8.81 -2.92 2.29
C ILE A 50 -10.06 -2.19 1.86
N HIS A 51 -10.11 -0.89 2.14
CA HIS A 51 -11.22 -0.03 1.76
C HIS A 51 -10.98 0.54 0.36
N VAL A 52 -11.94 0.33 -0.51
CA VAL A 52 -11.86 0.70 -1.93
C VAL A 52 -13.00 1.65 -2.27
N LYS A 53 -12.68 2.73 -2.95
CA LYS A 53 -13.61 3.68 -3.52
C LYS A 53 -13.34 3.83 -5.02
N ASP A 54 -14.33 3.57 -5.85
CA ASP A 54 -14.21 3.70 -7.31
C ASP A 54 -12.98 2.97 -7.90
N GLY A 55 -12.66 1.78 -7.34
CA GLY A 55 -11.51 0.98 -7.75
C GLY A 55 -10.17 1.41 -7.15
N ILE A 56 -10.14 2.46 -6.36
CA ILE A 56 -8.94 2.99 -5.72
C ILE A 56 -8.93 2.58 -4.24
N VAL A 57 -7.81 2.04 -3.77
CA VAL A 57 -7.60 1.77 -2.34
C VAL A 57 -7.45 3.09 -1.62
N THR A 58 -8.32 3.35 -0.67
CA THR A 58 -8.31 4.60 0.10
C THR A 58 -7.60 4.46 1.43
N TRP A 59 -7.75 3.32 2.09
CA TRP A 59 -7.07 3.03 3.36
C TRP A 59 -7.18 1.56 3.72
N GLU A 60 -6.40 1.13 4.72
CA GLU A 60 -6.38 -0.22 5.25
C GLU A 60 -6.64 -0.23 6.75
N MET A 61 -7.33 -1.26 7.21
CA MET A 61 -7.48 -1.56 8.63
C MET A 61 -7.07 -2.99 8.93
N GLN A 62 -6.60 -3.22 10.15
CA GLN A 62 -6.39 -4.58 10.64
C GLN A 62 -7.72 -5.33 10.67
N GLY A 63 -7.77 -6.51 10.07
CA GLY A 63 -8.89 -7.41 10.21
C GLY A 63 -8.95 -7.97 11.64
N LEU A 64 -10.11 -7.90 12.27
CA LEU A 64 -10.33 -8.38 13.63
C LEU A 64 -11.28 -9.60 13.67
N ASP A 65 -11.81 -9.97 12.53
CA ASP A 65 -12.82 -11.01 12.35
C ASP A 65 -12.20 -12.40 12.10
N TYR A 66 -11.21 -12.74 12.92
CA TYR A 66 -10.61 -14.07 12.89
C TYR A 66 -11.57 -15.12 13.44
N PRO A 67 -11.54 -16.36 12.92
CA PRO A 67 -12.30 -17.46 13.48
C PRO A 67 -11.95 -17.67 14.96
N LYS A 68 -12.95 -18.01 15.74
CA LYS A 68 -12.70 -18.47 17.12
C LYS A 68 -11.94 -19.78 17.09
N LEU A 69 -10.90 -19.85 17.90
CA LEU A 69 -10.12 -21.06 18.08
C LEU A 69 -10.86 -22.05 18.99
N GLU A 70 -10.44 -23.30 18.96
CA GLU A 70 -10.95 -24.34 19.85
C GLU A 70 -10.66 -24.02 21.32
N SER A 71 -11.48 -24.61 22.19
CA SER A 71 -11.30 -24.43 23.65
C SER A 71 -9.92 -24.91 24.09
N GLY A 72 -9.23 -24.09 24.89
CA GLY A 72 -7.90 -24.38 25.39
C GLY A 72 -6.75 -23.81 24.54
N ILE A 73 -7.04 -23.28 23.36
CA ILE A 73 -6.04 -22.56 22.56
C ILE A 73 -6.16 -21.06 22.87
N PRO A 74 -5.05 -20.37 23.19
CA PRO A 74 -5.09 -18.93 23.41
C PRO A 74 -5.65 -18.21 22.17
N PRO A 75 -6.44 -17.17 22.35
CA PRO A 75 -7.00 -16.42 21.24
C PRO A 75 -5.90 -15.77 20.43
N TYR A 76 -6.04 -15.81 19.10
CA TYR A 76 -5.17 -15.06 18.22
C TYR A 76 -5.43 -13.57 18.41
N GLU A 77 -4.38 -12.84 18.74
CA GLU A 77 -4.43 -11.37 18.83
C GLU A 77 -3.90 -10.77 17.53
N PRO A 78 -4.76 -10.19 16.69
CA PRO A 78 -4.32 -9.58 15.45
C PRO A 78 -3.39 -8.40 15.74
N ARG A 79 -2.19 -8.43 15.17
CA ARG A 79 -1.18 -7.39 15.36
C ARG A 79 -0.65 -6.95 14.01
N GLY A 80 -1.23 -5.88 13.47
CA GLY A 80 -0.70 -5.19 12.32
C GLY A 80 0.48 -4.30 12.68
N CYS A 81 1.29 -3.96 11.69
CA CYS A 81 2.38 -3.01 11.86
C CYS A 81 2.14 -1.75 11.01
N GLN A 82 2.90 -0.71 11.30
CA GLN A 82 2.80 0.56 10.57
C GLN A 82 3.09 0.41 9.07
N ARG A 83 3.96 -0.51 8.68
CA ARG A 83 4.22 -0.79 7.27
C ARG A 83 2.98 -1.33 6.57
N GLY A 84 2.28 -2.27 7.19
CA GLY A 84 1.08 -2.87 6.62
C GLY A 84 -0.04 -1.87 6.45
N ILE A 85 -0.33 -1.08 7.47
CA ILE A 85 -1.42 -0.10 7.45
C ILE A 85 -1.17 1.08 6.49
N SER A 86 0.05 1.26 6.03
CA SER A 86 0.43 2.30 5.08
C SER A 86 0.72 1.77 3.67
N PHE A 87 0.34 0.53 3.37
CA PHE A 87 0.75 -0.11 2.13
C PHE A 87 0.12 0.50 0.87
N SER A 88 -1.06 1.12 0.99
CA SER A 88 -1.68 1.89 -0.10
C SER A 88 -0.79 3.04 -0.58
N TRP A 89 0.01 3.63 0.28
CA TRP A 89 0.99 4.66 -0.10
C TRP A 89 2.04 4.14 -1.08
N TYR A 90 2.44 2.87 -0.96
CA TYR A 90 3.33 2.24 -1.94
C TYR A 90 2.63 2.01 -3.28
N LEU A 91 1.35 1.65 -3.25
CA LEU A 91 0.58 1.44 -4.49
C LEU A 91 0.55 2.68 -5.37
N TYR A 92 0.39 3.85 -4.76
CA TYR A 92 0.23 5.13 -5.47
C TYR A 92 1.45 6.03 -5.39
N SER A 93 2.55 5.52 -4.85
CA SER A 93 3.81 6.25 -4.79
C SER A 93 4.33 6.57 -6.19
N PRO A 94 4.82 7.79 -6.43
CA PRO A 94 5.50 8.12 -7.68
C PRO A 94 6.78 7.30 -7.90
N LEU A 95 7.35 6.74 -6.83
CA LEU A 95 8.53 5.88 -6.88
C LEU A 95 8.18 4.41 -7.17
N ARG A 96 6.91 4.07 -7.31
CA ARG A 96 6.51 2.71 -7.63
C ARG A 96 7.08 2.29 -8.97
N VAL A 97 7.77 1.15 -8.98
CA VAL A 97 8.27 0.53 -10.20
C VAL A 97 7.09 0.08 -11.06
N LYS A 98 6.96 0.65 -12.25
CA LYS A 98 5.83 0.38 -13.18
C LYS A 98 6.14 -0.75 -14.18
N TYR A 99 7.41 -1.00 -14.42
CA TYR A 99 7.88 -1.96 -15.42
C TYR A 99 8.95 -2.85 -14.81
N PRO A 100 9.17 -4.06 -15.37
CA PRO A 100 10.32 -4.87 -14.99
C PRO A 100 11.63 -4.11 -15.24
N TYR A 101 12.55 -4.22 -14.30
CA TYR A 101 13.90 -3.65 -14.42
C TYR A 101 14.92 -4.78 -14.37
N ILE A 102 15.99 -4.58 -15.11
CA ILE A 102 17.17 -5.44 -15.10
C ILE A 102 18.39 -4.58 -14.78
N ARG A 103 19.35 -5.12 -14.07
CA ARG A 103 20.63 -4.44 -13.87
C ARG A 103 21.33 -4.22 -15.22
N GLY A 104 21.83 -3.02 -15.47
CA GLY A 104 22.48 -2.67 -16.74
C GLY A 104 23.62 -3.62 -17.09
N ILE A 105 24.52 -3.89 -16.14
CA ILE A 105 25.63 -4.83 -16.33
C ILE A 105 25.15 -6.23 -16.72
N LEU A 106 24.06 -6.73 -16.13
CA LEU A 106 23.51 -8.03 -16.47
C LEU A 106 22.94 -8.03 -17.90
N LEU A 107 22.30 -6.94 -18.30
CA LEU A 107 21.78 -6.78 -19.66
C LEU A 107 22.91 -6.79 -20.71
N ASP A 108 24.00 -6.14 -20.42
CA ASP A 108 25.15 -6.06 -21.32
C ASP A 108 25.83 -7.42 -21.46
N LEU A 109 26.13 -8.09 -20.34
CA LEU A 109 26.63 -9.48 -20.33
C LEU A 109 25.71 -10.45 -21.08
N TRP A 110 24.40 -10.28 -20.90
CA TRP A 110 23.44 -11.11 -21.62
C TRP A 110 23.45 -10.87 -23.13
N LYS A 111 23.60 -9.62 -23.58
CA LYS A 111 23.71 -9.29 -25.01
C LYS A 111 24.99 -9.88 -25.62
N GLU A 112 26.11 -9.79 -24.91
CA GLU A 112 27.38 -10.38 -25.30
C GLU A 112 27.25 -11.90 -25.43
N ALA A 113 26.78 -12.55 -24.37
CA ALA A 113 26.56 -13.99 -24.38
C ALA A 113 25.60 -14.46 -25.49
N ARG A 114 24.57 -13.68 -25.76
CA ARG A 114 23.63 -13.99 -26.85
C ARG A 114 24.25 -13.84 -28.23
N ALA A 115 25.21 -12.95 -28.40
CA ALA A 115 25.91 -12.77 -29.66
C ALA A 115 26.91 -13.92 -29.93
N GLU A 116 27.51 -14.44 -28.86
CA GLU A 116 28.52 -15.49 -28.93
C GLU A 116 27.93 -16.90 -28.95
N TYR A 117 26.92 -17.17 -28.15
CA TYR A 117 26.34 -18.51 -27.98
C TYR A 117 24.91 -18.57 -28.52
N SER A 118 24.67 -19.46 -29.45
CA SER A 118 23.34 -19.70 -30.02
C SER A 118 22.42 -20.45 -29.05
N ASP A 119 22.96 -21.45 -28.32
CA ASP A 119 22.19 -22.23 -27.36
C ASP A 119 21.99 -21.44 -26.03
N PRO A 120 20.75 -21.35 -25.55
CA PRO A 120 20.47 -20.72 -24.25
C PRO A 120 21.16 -21.41 -23.07
N ALA A 121 21.46 -22.70 -23.15
CA ALA A 121 22.13 -23.44 -22.08
C ALA A 121 23.58 -22.97 -21.90
N ASP A 122 24.27 -22.64 -22.98
CA ASP A 122 25.67 -22.21 -22.94
C ASP A 122 25.82 -20.78 -22.38
N ARG A 123 24.78 -19.96 -22.51
CA ARG A 123 24.77 -18.57 -22.01
C ARG A 123 24.83 -18.47 -20.49
N LYS A 124 24.45 -19.52 -19.77
CA LYS A 124 24.43 -19.54 -18.30
C LYS A 124 25.82 -19.38 -17.67
N SER A 125 26.85 -19.81 -18.35
CA SER A 125 28.21 -19.76 -17.85
C SER A 125 28.85 -18.38 -17.95
N VAL A 126 28.22 -17.46 -18.67
CA VAL A 126 28.74 -16.10 -18.93
C VAL A 126 28.03 -15.05 -18.10
N VAL A 127 26.82 -15.33 -17.61
CA VAL A 127 25.97 -14.47 -16.80
C VAL A 127 25.90 -15.01 -15.38
#